data_19b09a9226332bfa62db68e1a069311d
#
_entry.id   19b09a9226332bfa62db68e1a069311d
#
_cell.length_a   1.000
_cell.length_b   1.000
_cell.length_c   1.000
_cell.angle_alpha   90.00
_cell.angle_beta   90.00
_cell.angle_gamma   90.00
#
_symmetry.space_group_name_H-M   'P 1'
#
loop_
_entity.id
_entity.type
_entity.pdbx_description
1 polymer ?
#
loop_
_entity_poly.entity_id
_entity_poly.type
_entity_poly.pdbx_seq_one_letter_code
_entity_poly.pdbx_strand_id
1 'polypeptide(L)'
;AKLEAAGIYDLMTIAVMTPSDLGDTAGISPAVARKAIQAARKMLDLGFVDGTEYARKRENILYIKTGSKNLDSLLGGRGVESRSITEAFGAYGSGKTQVGLTLAVNVQYPIEMGGANGKCVFIDTEGTFRPSRIKQIAEKLELNPDKVLKNILVARAFNSDHQILLLDKISEMIKNGEPIKLLIVDSLTAHFRAEFAGRGQLADRQQKLNRYIHNLMKLAESYNLAVYVTNQVMANPAQMFGDPTTAVGGHIV
;
A
#
# COMPACT_ATOMS: atom_id res chain seq x y z
N ALA A 1 22.24 -21.28 9.24
CA ALA A 1 22.70 -21.95 8.01
C ALA A 1 21.53 -22.27 7.06
N LYS A 2 20.64 -23.28 7.33
CA LYS A 2 19.55 -23.62 6.41
C LYS A 2 18.50 -22.51 6.26
N LEU A 3 18.12 -21.85 7.33
CA LEU A 3 17.19 -20.73 7.31
C LEU A 3 17.77 -19.52 6.57
N GLU A 4 19.00 -19.20 6.79
CA GLU A 4 19.73 -18.15 6.09
C GLU A 4 19.87 -18.45 4.60
N ALA A 5 20.18 -19.70 4.24
CA ALA A 5 20.22 -20.14 2.85
C ALA A 5 18.85 -20.04 2.14
N ALA A 6 17.77 -20.14 2.91
CA ALA A 6 16.40 -19.92 2.45
C ALA A 6 15.95 -18.46 2.48
N GLY A 7 16.87 -17.52 2.79
CA GLY A 7 16.57 -16.08 2.87
C GLY A 7 15.79 -15.66 4.11
N ILE A 8 15.74 -16.49 5.15
CA ILE A 8 15.00 -16.22 6.39
C ILE A 8 16.01 -15.76 7.46
N TYR A 9 16.06 -14.46 7.72
CA TYR A 9 16.99 -13.81 8.64
C TYR A 9 16.32 -13.24 9.90
N ASP A 10 15.00 -13.20 9.94
CA ASP A 10 14.23 -12.56 11.00
C ASP A 10 13.47 -13.59 11.84
N LEU A 11 13.60 -13.46 13.17
CA LEU A 11 12.92 -14.32 14.13
C LEU A 11 11.39 -14.21 14.05
N MET A 12 10.85 -13.04 13.75
CA MET A 12 9.41 -12.84 13.60
C MET A 12 8.88 -13.66 12.43
N THR A 13 9.56 -13.63 11.30
CA THR A 13 9.20 -14.44 10.12
C THR A 13 9.13 -15.93 10.50
N ILE A 14 10.13 -16.45 11.23
CA ILE A 14 10.12 -17.84 11.69
C ILE A 14 8.94 -18.11 12.64
N ALA A 15 8.68 -17.20 13.58
CA ALA A 15 7.67 -17.36 14.62
C ALA A 15 6.23 -17.45 14.08
N VAL A 16 5.94 -16.79 12.95
CA VAL A 16 4.59 -16.71 12.35
C VAL A 16 4.35 -17.70 11.22
N MET A 17 5.41 -18.36 10.70
CA MET A 17 5.27 -19.40 9.68
C MET A 17 4.57 -20.65 10.22
N THR A 18 3.92 -21.40 9.33
CA THR A 18 3.45 -22.75 9.68
C THR A 18 4.62 -23.75 9.64
N PRO A 19 4.55 -24.86 10.39
CA PRO A 19 5.61 -25.88 10.34
C PRO A 19 5.82 -26.50 8.95
N SER A 20 4.78 -26.54 8.11
CA SER A 20 4.85 -27.01 6.73
C SER A 20 5.61 -26.00 5.88
N ASP A 21 5.17 -24.74 5.88
CA ASP A 21 5.79 -23.69 5.05
C ASP A 21 7.28 -23.50 5.39
N LEU A 22 7.61 -23.50 6.71
CA LEU A 22 9.00 -23.40 7.14
C LEU A 22 9.81 -24.64 6.75
N GLY A 23 9.19 -25.82 6.82
CA GLY A 23 9.80 -27.08 6.40
C GLY A 23 10.14 -27.08 4.91
N ASP A 24 9.17 -26.72 4.09
CA ASP A 24 9.29 -26.68 2.63
C ASP A 24 10.30 -25.61 2.17
N THR A 25 10.22 -24.41 2.77
CA THR A 25 11.10 -23.28 2.40
C THR A 25 12.57 -23.54 2.80
N ALA A 26 12.82 -24.06 3.99
CA ALA A 26 14.18 -24.25 4.52
C ALA A 26 14.75 -25.68 4.32
N GLY A 27 13.99 -26.57 3.72
CA GLY A 27 14.41 -27.97 3.53
C GLY A 27 14.68 -28.70 4.86
N ILE A 28 13.78 -28.51 5.86
CA ILE A 28 13.87 -29.12 7.19
C ILE A 28 12.60 -29.92 7.49
N SER A 29 12.72 -30.92 8.36
CA SER A 29 11.56 -31.73 8.73
C SER A 29 10.53 -30.88 9.52
N PRO A 30 9.22 -31.21 9.43
CA PRO A 30 8.17 -30.50 10.20
C PRO A 30 8.40 -30.52 11.72
N ALA A 31 9.07 -31.53 12.24
CA ALA A 31 9.43 -31.63 13.65
C ALA A 31 10.52 -30.62 14.03
N VAL A 32 11.52 -30.44 13.18
CA VAL A 32 12.57 -29.40 13.35
C VAL A 32 11.97 -28.01 13.16
N ALA A 33 11.11 -27.83 12.15
CA ALA A 33 10.41 -26.58 11.92
C ALA A 33 9.58 -26.15 13.15
N ARG A 34 8.82 -27.06 13.75
CA ARG A 34 8.07 -26.79 15.00
C ARG A 34 8.98 -26.34 16.14
N LYS A 35 10.12 -26.99 16.34
CA LYS A 35 11.09 -26.58 17.38
C LYS A 35 11.67 -25.19 17.11
N ALA A 36 12.03 -24.91 15.86
CA ALA A 36 12.53 -23.60 15.46
C ALA A 36 11.48 -22.48 15.69
N ILE A 37 10.23 -22.74 15.31
CA ILE A 37 9.12 -21.81 15.54
C ILE A 37 8.90 -21.56 17.05
N GLN A 38 8.90 -22.63 17.86
CA GLN A 38 8.76 -22.49 19.32
C GLN A 38 9.92 -21.73 19.95
N ALA A 39 11.15 -21.99 19.49
CA ALA A 39 12.32 -21.25 19.95
C ALA A 39 12.25 -19.76 19.58
N ALA A 40 11.89 -19.45 18.31
CA ALA A 40 11.70 -18.08 17.87
C ALA A 40 10.62 -17.36 18.69
N ARG A 41 9.47 -18.00 18.95
CA ARG A 41 8.39 -17.44 19.79
C ARG A 41 8.81 -17.19 21.22
N LYS A 42 9.70 -18.02 21.80
CA LYS A 42 10.24 -17.79 23.15
C LYS A 42 11.26 -16.66 23.19
N MET A 43 12.00 -16.45 22.10
CA MET A 43 12.99 -15.39 22.00
C MET A 43 12.38 -14.03 21.67
N LEU A 44 11.22 -14.05 21.02
CA LEU A 44 10.45 -12.84 20.72
C LEU A 44 9.49 -12.54 21.87
N ASP A 45 9.50 -11.31 22.31
CA ASP A 45 8.42 -10.79 23.13
C ASP A 45 7.17 -10.57 22.23
N LEU A 46 6.43 -11.64 22.02
CA LEU A 46 5.13 -11.62 21.30
C LEU A 46 4.01 -11.14 22.23
N GLY A 47 4.37 -10.55 23.36
CA GLY A 47 3.44 -10.15 24.39
C GLY A 47 2.59 -8.97 24.00
N PHE A 48 1.55 -8.76 24.80
CA PHE A 48 0.75 -7.55 24.74
C PHE A 48 1.59 -6.36 25.22
N VAL A 49 1.48 -5.24 24.52
CA VAL A 49 2.00 -3.96 24.97
C VAL A 49 0.83 -3.11 25.46
N ASP A 50 1.04 -2.28 26.45
CA ASP A 50 0.01 -1.33 26.89
C ASP A 50 -0.21 -0.23 25.84
N GLY A 51 -1.33 0.49 25.96
CA GLY A 51 -1.69 1.55 25.00
C GLY A 51 -0.67 2.68 24.97
N THR A 52 0.07 2.94 26.05
CA THR A 52 1.11 3.98 26.09
C THR A 52 2.33 3.58 25.28
N GLU A 53 2.77 2.33 25.41
CA GLU A 53 3.87 1.80 24.61
C GLU A 53 3.47 1.73 23.13
N TYR A 54 2.22 1.32 22.83
CA TYR A 54 1.69 1.32 21.47
C TYR A 54 1.66 2.74 20.88
N ALA A 55 1.24 3.74 21.66
CA ALA A 55 1.26 5.14 21.24
C ALA A 55 2.67 5.63 20.87
N ARG A 56 3.68 5.27 21.66
CA ARG A 56 5.09 5.58 21.34
C ARG A 56 5.55 4.96 20.03
N LYS A 57 5.14 3.72 19.73
CA LYS A 57 5.42 3.07 18.42
C LYS A 57 4.79 3.82 17.25
N ARG A 58 3.69 4.57 17.51
CA ARG A 58 3.01 5.41 16.51
C ARG A 58 3.55 6.83 16.39
N GLU A 59 4.49 7.27 17.23
CA GLU A 59 5.10 8.61 17.16
C GLU A 59 5.85 8.86 15.84
N ASN A 60 6.33 7.80 15.18
CA ASN A 60 7.07 7.86 13.91
C ASN A 60 6.16 7.81 12.67
N ILE A 61 4.84 7.85 12.84
CA ILE A 61 3.91 7.88 11.72
C ILE A 61 4.00 9.21 10.99
N LEU A 62 4.11 9.15 9.67
CA LEU A 62 4.13 10.29 8.78
C LEU A 62 2.72 10.60 8.30
N TYR A 63 2.45 11.87 8.03
CA TYR A 63 1.18 12.34 7.48
C TYR A 63 1.47 13.22 6.26
N ILE A 64 0.86 12.89 5.13
CA ILE A 64 1.02 13.63 3.88
C ILE A 64 -0.25 14.43 3.64
N LYS A 65 -0.16 15.76 3.70
CA LYS A 65 -1.29 16.65 3.45
C LYS A 65 -1.76 16.56 2.01
N THR A 66 -3.08 16.56 1.83
CA THR A 66 -3.70 16.55 0.50
C THR A 66 -3.64 17.91 -0.18
N GLY A 67 -3.37 18.98 0.58
CA GLY A 67 -3.44 20.37 0.12
C GLY A 67 -4.85 20.99 0.23
N SER A 68 -5.85 20.22 0.62
CA SER A 68 -7.20 20.68 0.92
C SER A 68 -7.47 20.59 2.42
N LYS A 69 -7.69 21.74 3.07
CA LYS A 69 -7.99 21.78 4.51
C LYS A 69 -9.20 20.93 4.89
N ASN A 70 -10.23 20.92 4.05
CA ASN A 70 -11.45 20.15 4.31
C ASN A 70 -11.20 18.66 4.20
N LEU A 71 -10.43 18.21 3.18
CA LEU A 71 -10.10 16.80 3.02
C LEU A 71 -9.15 16.35 4.11
N ASP A 72 -8.15 17.15 4.46
CA ASP A 72 -7.24 16.84 5.58
C ASP A 72 -8.01 16.73 6.90
N SER A 73 -9.03 17.59 7.12
CA SER A 73 -9.89 17.52 8.30
C SER A 73 -10.68 16.22 8.38
N LEU A 74 -11.21 15.74 7.26
CA LEU A 74 -11.88 14.42 7.16
C LEU A 74 -10.94 13.26 7.47
N LEU A 75 -9.64 13.43 7.14
CA LEU A 75 -8.57 12.47 7.41
C LEU A 75 -7.92 12.67 8.80
N GLY A 76 -8.64 13.19 9.77
CA GLY A 76 -8.14 13.42 11.13
C GLY A 76 -7.27 14.67 11.30
N GLY A 77 -7.32 15.63 10.35
CA GLY A 77 -6.63 16.92 10.40
C GLY A 77 -5.18 16.90 9.93
N ARG A 78 -4.64 15.77 9.58
CA ARG A 78 -3.20 15.62 9.25
C ARG A 78 -2.94 15.19 7.80
N GLY A 79 -3.94 14.66 7.09
CA GLY A 79 -3.80 14.10 5.74
C GLY A 79 -3.66 12.57 5.72
N VAL A 80 -3.05 12.04 4.66
CA VAL A 80 -2.88 10.60 4.45
C VAL A 80 -1.80 10.05 5.38
N GLU A 81 -2.14 9.04 6.15
CA GLU A 81 -1.29 8.43 7.18
C GLU A 81 -0.37 7.37 6.58
N SER A 82 0.90 7.31 7.03
CA SER A 82 1.78 6.17 6.74
C SER A 82 1.41 4.94 7.57
N ARG A 83 1.96 3.77 7.21
CA ARG A 83 1.63 2.46 7.77
C ARG A 83 0.15 2.10 7.63
N SER A 84 -0.52 2.68 6.66
CA SER A 84 -1.93 2.44 6.40
C SER A 84 -2.23 2.54 4.90
N ILE A 85 -3.41 2.04 4.52
CA ILE A 85 -3.96 2.20 3.19
C ILE A 85 -5.12 3.18 3.29
N THR A 86 -5.06 4.25 2.50
CA THR A 86 -6.17 5.18 2.33
C THR A 86 -6.82 4.94 0.97
N GLU A 87 -8.07 4.55 0.96
CA GLU A 87 -8.85 4.36 -0.25
C GLU A 87 -9.68 5.60 -0.57
N ALA A 88 -9.62 6.03 -1.84
CA ALA A 88 -10.56 6.98 -2.40
C ALA A 88 -11.41 6.27 -3.46
N PHE A 89 -12.69 6.10 -3.20
CA PHE A 89 -13.62 5.52 -4.17
C PHE A 89 -14.68 6.55 -4.59
N GLY A 90 -15.25 6.35 -5.77
CA GLY A 90 -16.27 7.26 -6.31
C GLY A 90 -16.42 7.12 -7.81
N ALA A 91 -17.41 7.82 -8.37
CA ALA A 91 -17.71 7.82 -9.80
C ALA A 91 -16.53 8.33 -10.65
N TYR A 92 -16.55 8.00 -11.93
CA TYR A 92 -15.60 8.57 -12.88
C TYR A 92 -15.62 10.11 -12.83
N GLY A 93 -14.44 10.73 -12.90
CA GLY A 93 -14.34 12.20 -12.87
C GLY A 93 -14.46 12.84 -11.48
N SER A 94 -14.63 12.06 -10.38
CA SER A 94 -14.76 12.62 -9.01
C SER A 94 -13.46 13.17 -8.41
N GLY A 95 -12.33 13.11 -9.12
CA GLY A 95 -11.07 13.73 -8.68
C GLY A 95 -10.11 12.81 -7.94
N LYS A 96 -10.39 11.52 -7.78
CA LYS A 96 -9.53 10.55 -7.06
C LYS A 96 -8.07 10.57 -7.54
N THR A 97 -7.86 10.44 -8.85
CA THR A 97 -6.53 10.54 -9.48
C THR A 97 -5.89 11.91 -9.24
N GLN A 98 -6.66 13.02 -9.23
CA GLN A 98 -6.13 14.36 -8.98
C GLN A 98 -5.59 14.50 -7.56
N VAL A 99 -6.27 13.91 -6.57
CA VAL A 99 -5.76 13.84 -5.19
C VAL A 99 -4.45 13.03 -5.16
N GLY A 100 -4.41 11.86 -5.82
CA GLY A 100 -3.19 11.06 -5.92
C GLY A 100 -2.01 11.83 -6.53
N LEU A 101 -2.23 12.53 -7.66
CA LEU A 101 -1.18 13.36 -8.30
C LEU A 101 -0.71 14.50 -7.38
N THR A 102 -1.61 15.10 -6.62
CA THR A 102 -1.24 16.14 -5.63
C THR A 102 -0.43 15.54 -4.48
N LEU A 103 -0.83 14.39 -3.95
CA LEU A 103 -0.06 13.67 -2.92
C LEU A 103 1.34 13.29 -3.41
N ALA A 104 1.49 12.89 -4.69
CA ALA A 104 2.79 12.57 -5.29
C ALA A 104 3.77 13.77 -5.31
N VAL A 105 3.23 14.98 -5.37
CA VAL A 105 4.02 16.21 -5.23
C VAL A 105 4.25 16.50 -3.75
N ASN A 106 3.21 16.45 -2.93
CA ASN A 106 3.26 16.88 -1.53
C ASN A 106 4.15 16.00 -0.65
N VAL A 107 4.27 14.69 -0.95
CA VAL A 107 5.17 13.80 -0.21
C VAL A 107 6.63 14.26 -0.20
N GLN A 108 7.02 15.08 -1.19
CA GLN A 108 8.38 15.60 -1.35
C GLN A 108 8.68 16.79 -0.45
N TYR A 109 7.66 17.43 0.13
CA TYR A 109 7.87 18.49 1.10
C TYR A 109 8.51 17.97 2.39
N PRO A 110 9.20 18.85 3.14
CA PRO A 110 9.58 18.58 4.52
C PRO A 110 8.39 18.18 5.39
N ILE A 111 8.68 17.40 6.44
CA ILE A 111 7.65 16.91 7.37
C ILE A 111 6.89 18.07 8.01
N GLU A 112 7.58 19.15 8.37
CA GLU A 112 7.04 20.35 8.99
C GLU A 112 6.04 21.08 8.06
N MET A 113 6.17 20.89 6.75
CA MET A 113 5.26 21.44 5.74
C MET A 113 4.13 20.48 5.36
N GLY A 114 4.08 19.29 5.98
CA GLY A 114 3.07 18.28 5.72
C GLY A 114 3.41 17.33 4.57
N GLY A 115 4.69 17.16 4.30
CA GLY A 115 5.24 16.12 3.43
C GLY A 115 5.92 14.99 4.22
N ALA A 116 6.80 14.25 3.58
CA ALA A 116 7.54 13.15 4.19
C ALA A 116 9.01 13.09 3.74
N ASN A 117 9.55 14.16 3.15
CA ASN A 117 10.90 14.19 2.56
C ASN A 117 11.20 12.98 1.67
N GLY A 118 10.22 12.51 0.89
CA GLY A 118 10.33 11.25 0.20
C GLY A 118 9.92 11.27 -1.26
N LYS A 119 10.19 10.15 -1.93
CA LYS A 119 9.74 9.89 -3.29
C LYS A 119 8.38 9.21 -3.31
N CYS A 120 7.68 9.33 -4.44
CA CYS A 120 6.45 8.62 -4.72
C CYS A 120 6.70 7.50 -5.74
N VAL A 121 6.11 6.33 -5.52
CA VAL A 121 5.88 5.35 -6.58
C VAL A 121 4.42 5.43 -7.00
N PHE A 122 4.19 5.50 -8.31
CA PHE A 122 2.87 5.53 -8.91
C PHE A 122 2.67 4.28 -9.78
N ILE A 123 1.84 3.34 -9.33
CA ILE A 123 1.42 2.18 -10.12
C ILE A 123 0.19 2.61 -10.93
N ASP A 124 0.37 2.72 -12.23
CA ASP A 124 -0.65 3.14 -13.19
C ASP A 124 -1.25 1.91 -13.88
N THR A 125 -2.50 1.58 -13.57
CA THR A 125 -3.21 0.45 -14.17
C THR A 125 -4.08 0.85 -15.37
N GLU A 126 -4.47 2.13 -15.47
CA GLU A 126 -5.41 2.62 -16.49
C GLU A 126 -4.76 3.56 -17.53
N GLY A 127 -3.47 3.91 -17.38
CA GLY A 127 -2.78 4.88 -18.24
C GLY A 127 -3.19 6.32 -17.97
N THR A 128 -3.43 6.64 -16.72
CA THR A 128 -3.97 7.95 -16.28
C THR A 128 -2.89 8.92 -15.83
N PHE A 129 -1.67 8.47 -15.60
CA PHE A 129 -0.58 9.35 -15.20
C PHE A 129 -0.27 10.41 -16.27
N ARG A 130 -0.25 11.66 -15.88
CA ARG A 130 0.01 12.80 -16.78
C ARG A 130 1.15 13.67 -16.22
N PRO A 131 2.37 13.57 -16.79
CA PRO A 131 3.50 14.41 -16.38
C PRO A 131 3.21 15.92 -16.47
N SER A 132 2.43 16.35 -17.48
CA SER A 132 2.01 17.73 -17.62
C SER A 132 1.19 18.23 -16.42
N ARG A 133 0.37 17.36 -15.83
CA ARG A 133 -0.42 17.72 -14.64
C ARG A 133 0.47 17.86 -13.39
N ILE A 134 1.46 16.99 -13.24
CA ILE A 134 2.47 17.13 -12.17
C ILE A 134 3.21 18.46 -12.30
N LYS A 135 3.62 18.84 -13.52
CA LYS A 135 4.28 20.13 -13.77
C LYS A 135 3.40 21.30 -13.35
N GLN A 136 2.14 21.32 -13.75
CA GLN A 136 1.18 22.37 -13.36
C GLN A 136 1.01 22.47 -11.83
N ILE A 137 0.93 21.33 -11.13
CA ILE A 137 0.82 21.32 -9.67
C ILE A 137 2.11 21.86 -9.04
N ALA A 138 3.27 21.43 -9.51
CA ALA A 138 4.56 21.89 -9.02
C ALA A 138 4.75 23.39 -9.23
N GLU A 139 4.44 23.93 -10.42
CA GLU A 139 4.51 25.35 -10.74
C GLU A 139 3.61 26.17 -9.82
N LYS A 140 2.36 25.73 -9.60
CA LYS A 140 1.43 26.41 -8.69
C LYS A 140 1.90 26.44 -7.24
N LEU A 141 2.73 25.46 -6.85
CA LEU A 141 3.33 25.34 -5.52
C LEU A 141 4.75 25.94 -5.47
N GLU A 142 5.17 26.65 -6.50
CA GLU A 142 6.50 27.30 -6.63
C GLU A 142 7.66 26.31 -6.48
N LEU A 143 7.44 25.05 -6.88
CA LEU A 143 8.44 23.99 -6.92
C LEU A 143 9.03 23.85 -8.31
N ASN A 144 10.27 23.35 -8.40
CA ASN A 144 10.88 22.99 -9.67
C ASN A 144 10.21 21.73 -10.28
N PRO A 145 9.50 21.85 -11.43
CA PRO A 145 8.71 20.76 -11.98
C PRO A 145 9.54 19.53 -12.38
N ASP A 146 10.75 19.74 -12.90
CA ASP A 146 11.61 18.65 -13.35
C ASP A 146 12.22 17.88 -12.17
N LYS A 147 12.54 18.58 -11.07
CA LYS A 147 12.96 17.94 -9.82
C LYS A 147 11.83 17.13 -9.21
N VAL A 148 10.61 17.67 -9.21
CA VAL A 148 9.41 16.97 -8.71
C VAL A 148 9.17 15.70 -9.53
N LEU A 149 9.22 15.78 -10.86
CA LEU A 149 9.04 14.60 -11.74
C LEU A 149 10.08 13.51 -11.51
N LYS A 150 11.35 13.86 -11.29
CA LYS A 150 12.42 12.89 -10.99
C LYS A 150 12.18 12.09 -9.72
N ASN A 151 11.42 12.64 -8.80
CA ASN A 151 11.08 11.99 -7.52
C ASN A 151 9.77 11.18 -7.58
N ILE A 152 9.13 11.08 -8.75
CA ILE A 152 7.95 10.25 -8.97
C ILE A 152 8.32 9.10 -9.89
N LEU A 153 8.36 7.90 -9.36
CA LEU A 153 8.69 6.68 -10.10
C LEU A 153 7.38 6.05 -10.59
N VAL A 154 7.21 6.00 -11.91
CA VAL A 154 5.95 5.52 -12.52
C VAL A 154 6.16 4.12 -13.09
N ALA A 155 5.30 3.19 -12.72
CA ALA A 155 5.24 1.86 -13.27
C ALA A 155 3.87 1.59 -13.90
N ARG A 156 3.84 1.31 -15.21
CA ARG A 156 2.64 0.85 -15.89
C ARG A 156 2.42 -0.63 -15.58
N ALA A 157 1.33 -0.97 -14.90
CA ALA A 157 0.93 -2.35 -14.71
C ALA A 157 0.11 -2.83 -15.92
N PHE A 158 0.41 -4.01 -16.44
CA PHE A 158 -0.27 -4.57 -17.62
C PHE A 158 -1.36 -5.57 -17.26
N ASN A 159 -1.26 -6.21 -16.10
CA ASN A 159 -2.21 -7.16 -15.56
C ASN A 159 -2.07 -7.26 -14.04
N SER A 160 -2.94 -8.04 -13.39
CA SER A 160 -2.94 -8.18 -11.93
C SER A 160 -1.68 -8.87 -11.40
N ASP A 161 -1.08 -9.81 -12.12
CA ASP A 161 0.17 -10.45 -11.71
C ASP A 161 1.35 -9.48 -11.76
N HIS A 162 1.44 -8.68 -12.83
CA HIS A 162 2.43 -7.62 -12.90
C HIS A 162 2.25 -6.58 -11.79
N GLN A 163 1.00 -6.21 -11.48
CA GLN A 163 0.68 -5.30 -10.38
C GLN A 163 1.17 -5.85 -9.02
N ILE A 164 1.06 -7.17 -8.80
CA ILE A 164 1.57 -7.84 -7.60
C ILE A 164 3.12 -7.83 -7.58
N LEU A 165 3.77 -8.19 -8.69
CA LEU A 165 5.24 -8.22 -8.80
C LEU A 165 5.90 -6.86 -8.55
N LEU A 166 5.21 -5.76 -8.89
CA LEU A 166 5.71 -4.42 -8.63
C LEU A 166 5.92 -4.14 -7.14
N LEU A 167 5.18 -4.80 -6.23
CA LEU A 167 5.37 -4.64 -4.79
C LEU A 167 6.72 -5.19 -4.33
N ASP A 168 7.15 -6.33 -4.88
CA ASP A 168 8.45 -6.92 -4.57
C ASP A 168 9.58 -6.00 -5.04
N LYS A 169 9.42 -5.41 -6.23
CA LYS A 169 10.38 -4.43 -6.77
C LYS A 169 10.47 -3.17 -5.93
N ILE A 170 9.34 -2.65 -5.44
CA ILE A 170 9.31 -1.50 -4.53
C ILE A 170 10.04 -1.83 -3.23
N SER A 171 9.80 -3.02 -2.66
CA SER A 171 10.51 -3.49 -1.46
C SER A 171 12.03 -3.52 -1.68
N GLU A 172 12.48 -4.05 -2.82
CA GLU A 172 13.89 -4.07 -3.20
C GLU A 172 14.48 -2.66 -3.31
N MET A 173 13.78 -1.74 -3.98
CA MET A 173 14.22 -0.35 -4.13
C MET A 173 14.39 0.36 -2.79
N ILE A 174 13.45 0.17 -1.86
CA ILE A 174 13.54 0.74 -0.51
C ILE A 174 14.72 0.15 0.26
N LYS A 175 14.93 -1.17 0.17
CA LYS A 175 16.10 -1.83 0.79
C LYS A 175 17.43 -1.32 0.23
N ASN A 176 17.46 -0.93 -1.04
CA ASN A 176 18.62 -0.34 -1.71
C ASN A 176 18.79 1.17 -1.42
N GLY A 177 17.99 1.73 -0.50
CA GLY A 177 18.14 3.11 -0.01
C GLY A 177 17.29 4.15 -0.74
N GLU A 178 16.38 3.75 -1.63
CA GLU A 178 15.46 4.71 -2.23
C GLU A 178 14.47 5.24 -1.17
N PRO A 179 14.39 6.57 -0.97
CA PRO A 179 13.59 7.18 0.09
C PRO A 179 12.10 7.24 -0.29
N ILE A 180 11.50 6.11 -0.63
CA ILE A 180 10.10 6.03 -1.01
C ILE A 180 9.24 6.17 0.26
N LYS A 181 8.27 7.09 0.27
CA LYS A 181 7.37 7.37 1.39
C LYS A 181 5.90 7.32 1.01
N LEU A 182 5.59 7.29 -0.28
CA LEU A 182 4.24 7.18 -0.80
C LEU A 182 4.17 6.17 -1.94
N LEU A 183 3.20 5.28 -1.87
CA LEU A 183 2.79 4.40 -2.97
C LEU A 183 1.37 4.75 -3.38
N ILE A 184 1.17 5.03 -4.65
CA ILE A 184 -0.14 5.26 -5.26
C ILE A 184 -0.46 4.10 -6.19
N VAL A 185 -1.68 3.57 -6.09
CA VAL A 185 -2.21 2.56 -7.04
C VAL A 185 -3.47 3.11 -7.68
N ASP A 186 -3.39 3.47 -8.94
CA ASP A 186 -4.51 4.06 -9.70
C ASP A 186 -4.81 3.24 -10.95
N SER A 187 -5.82 2.35 -10.88
CA SER A 187 -6.73 2.02 -9.78
C SER A 187 -6.42 0.64 -9.20
N LEU A 188 -6.91 0.41 -7.97
CA LEU A 188 -6.70 -0.84 -7.24
C LEU A 188 -7.25 -2.06 -7.98
N THR A 189 -8.47 -1.95 -8.53
CA THR A 189 -9.29 -3.10 -8.96
C THR A 189 -9.39 -3.29 -10.47
N ALA A 190 -8.86 -2.39 -11.31
CA ALA A 190 -9.08 -2.41 -12.75
C ALA A 190 -8.69 -3.75 -13.40
N HIS A 191 -7.47 -4.23 -13.16
CA HIS A 191 -7.01 -5.50 -13.74
C HIS A 191 -7.73 -6.71 -13.17
N PHE A 192 -7.99 -6.73 -11.86
CA PHE A 192 -8.75 -7.83 -11.23
C PHE A 192 -10.17 -7.97 -11.81
N ARG A 193 -10.80 -6.86 -12.18
CA ARG A 193 -12.11 -6.88 -12.84
C ARG A 193 -12.04 -7.34 -14.29
N ALA A 194 -11.03 -6.92 -15.02
CA ALA A 194 -10.86 -7.28 -16.42
C ALA A 194 -10.51 -8.76 -16.60
N GLU A 195 -9.67 -9.31 -15.74
CA GLU A 195 -9.20 -10.70 -15.83
C GLU A 195 -10.23 -11.72 -15.30
N PHE A 196 -11.03 -11.33 -14.30
CA PHE A 196 -12.01 -12.20 -13.65
C PHE A 196 -13.44 -11.69 -13.90
N ALA A 197 -13.90 -11.78 -15.14
CA ALA A 197 -15.15 -11.13 -15.60
C ALA A 197 -16.42 -11.94 -15.39
N GLY A 198 -16.37 -13.22 -14.99
CA GLY A 198 -17.52 -14.11 -14.84
C GLY A 198 -18.01 -14.28 -13.39
N ARG A 199 -19.32 -14.61 -13.20
CA ARG A 199 -19.85 -14.92 -11.85
C ARG A 199 -19.11 -16.10 -11.19
N GLY A 200 -18.68 -17.09 -11.97
CA GLY A 200 -17.92 -18.25 -11.47
C GLY A 200 -16.50 -17.94 -11.01
N GLN A 201 -15.93 -16.78 -11.39
CA GLN A 201 -14.57 -16.36 -11.03
C GLN A 201 -14.53 -15.34 -9.89
N LEU A 202 -15.69 -15.05 -9.28
CA LEU A 202 -15.76 -14.06 -8.22
C LEU A 202 -14.89 -14.43 -7.00
N ALA A 203 -14.90 -15.70 -6.61
CA ALA A 203 -14.11 -16.18 -5.46
C ALA A 203 -12.60 -16.03 -5.72
N ASP A 204 -12.13 -16.43 -6.91
CA ASP A 204 -10.71 -16.32 -7.30
C ASP A 204 -10.27 -14.86 -7.35
N ARG A 205 -11.09 -13.98 -7.92
CA ARG A 205 -10.87 -12.54 -7.93
C ARG A 205 -10.71 -11.99 -6.53
N GLN A 206 -11.65 -12.32 -5.64
CA GLN A 206 -11.65 -11.85 -4.26
C GLN A 206 -10.42 -12.36 -3.50
N GLN A 207 -10.06 -13.62 -3.67
CA GLN A 207 -8.88 -14.20 -3.03
C GLN A 207 -7.59 -13.52 -3.50
N LYS A 208 -7.44 -13.29 -4.81
CA LYS A 208 -6.26 -12.63 -5.38
C LYS A 208 -6.17 -11.17 -4.94
N LEU A 209 -7.27 -10.44 -4.96
CA LEU A 209 -7.35 -9.05 -4.51
C LEU A 209 -7.04 -8.93 -3.01
N ASN A 210 -7.61 -9.79 -2.17
CA ASN A 210 -7.34 -9.80 -0.73
C ASN A 210 -5.85 -10.03 -0.44
N ARG A 211 -5.21 -10.98 -1.14
CA ARG A 211 -3.76 -11.20 -1.05
C ARG A 211 -2.97 -9.95 -1.44
N TYR A 212 -3.38 -9.27 -2.50
CA TYR A 212 -2.73 -8.04 -2.95
C TYR A 212 -2.82 -6.93 -1.91
N ILE A 213 -4.01 -6.69 -1.35
CA ILE A 213 -4.25 -5.69 -0.29
C ILE A 213 -3.43 -6.03 0.96
N HIS A 214 -3.39 -7.31 1.35
CA HIS A 214 -2.56 -7.75 2.48
C HIS A 214 -1.07 -7.47 2.25
N ASN A 215 -0.56 -7.71 1.04
CA ASN A 215 0.82 -7.39 0.68
C ASN A 215 1.08 -5.88 0.67
N LEU A 216 0.13 -5.06 0.20
CA LEU A 216 0.21 -3.60 0.29
C LEU A 216 0.31 -3.14 1.74
N MET A 217 -0.54 -3.68 2.62
CA MET A 217 -0.52 -3.33 4.05
C MET A 217 0.80 -3.73 4.71
N LYS A 218 1.28 -4.96 4.43
CA LYS A 218 2.58 -5.42 4.92
C LYS A 218 3.72 -4.51 4.46
N LEU A 219 3.69 -4.05 3.21
CA LEU A 219 4.67 -3.12 2.67
C LEU A 219 4.60 -1.76 3.40
N ALA A 220 3.38 -1.23 3.60
CA ALA A 220 3.14 0.02 4.31
C ALA A 220 3.69 0.00 5.73
N GLU A 221 3.39 -1.05 6.49
CA GLU A 221 3.84 -1.24 7.87
C GLU A 221 5.37 -1.40 7.98
N SER A 222 5.95 -2.26 7.10
CA SER A 222 7.38 -2.60 7.16
C SER A 222 8.29 -1.41 6.87
N TYR A 223 7.86 -0.48 5.98
CA TYR A 223 8.71 0.62 5.52
C TYR A 223 8.21 2.02 5.92
N ASN A 224 7.23 2.09 6.82
CA ASN A 224 6.60 3.35 7.21
C ASN A 224 6.15 4.16 5.99
N LEU A 225 5.39 3.52 5.11
CA LEU A 225 4.97 3.99 3.81
C LEU A 225 3.50 4.38 3.86
N ALA A 226 3.12 5.51 3.30
CA ALA A 226 1.73 5.84 3.04
C ALA A 226 1.30 5.14 1.73
N VAL A 227 0.14 4.49 1.75
CA VAL A 227 -0.45 3.88 0.54
C VAL A 227 -1.77 4.57 0.24
N TYR A 228 -1.88 5.13 -0.95
CA TYR A 228 -3.11 5.71 -1.45
C TYR A 228 -3.61 4.91 -2.65
N VAL A 229 -4.83 4.41 -2.58
CA VAL A 229 -5.43 3.64 -3.68
C VAL A 229 -6.69 4.31 -4.17
N THR A 230 -6.90 4.30 -5.48
CA THR A 230 -8.17 4.73 -6.07
C THR A 230 -9.02 3.52 -6.41
N ASN A 231 -10.33 3.65 -6.27
CA ASN A 231 -11.27 2.60 -6.62
C ASN A 231 -12.51 3.19 -7.30
N GLN A 232 -13.18 2.37 -8.08
CA GLN A 232 -14.44 2.71 -8.72
C GLN A 232 -15.61 2.30 -7.85
N VAL A 233 -16.80 2.78 -8.19
CA VAL A 233 -18.06 2.38 -7.58
C VAL A 233 -18.81 1.42 -8.49
N MET A 234 -19.64 0.62 -7.89
CA MET A 234 -20.65 -0.22 -8.56
C MET A 234 -22.01 0.00 -7.92
N ALA A 235 -23.06 -0.12 -8.70
CA ALA A 235 -24.41 -0.10 -8.17
C ALA A 235 -24.68 -1.37 -7.34
N ASN A 236 -25.25 -1.18 -6.16
CA ASN A 236 -25.78 -2.28 -5.34
C ASN A 236 -27.30 -2.35 -5.52
N PRO A 237 -27.81 -3.27 -6.38
CA PRO A 237 -29.26 -3.35 -6.67
C PRO A 237 -30.09 -3.76 -5.45
N ALA A 238 -29.48 -4.29 -4.41
CA ALA A 238 -30.18 -4.68 -3.18
C ALA A 238 -30.45 -3.50 -2.23
N GLN A 239 -29.85 -2.35 -2.48
CA GLN A 239 -30.04 -1.16 -1.66
C GLN A 239 -31.22 -0.35 -2.18
N MET A 240 -32.36 -0.47 -1.53
CA MET A 240 -33.63 0.18 -1.94
C MET A 240 -33.74 1.64 -1.42
N PHE A 241 -32.94 2.05 -0.45
CA PHE A 241 -32.97 3.39 0.14
C PHE A 241 -31.55 3.94 0.32
N GLY A 242 -31.37 5.25 0.08
CA GLY A 242 -30.08 5.92 0.15
C GLY A 242 -29.27 5.82 -1.13
N ASP A 243 -27.94 6.08 -1.05
CA ASP A 243 -27.05 5.97 -2.20
C ASP A 243 -26.75 4.49 -2.49
N PRO A 244 -27.15 3.97 -3.66
CA PRO A 244 -26.93 2.57 -4.01
C PRO A 244 -25.49 2.27 -4.44
N THR A 245 -24.60 3.24 -4.41
CA THR A 245 -23.22 3.05 -4.86
C THR A 245 -22.33 2.51 -3.73
N THR A 246 -21.55 1.46 -4.05
CA THR A 246 -20.56 0.86 -3.16
C THR A 246 -19.22 0.76 -3.87
N ALA A 247 -18.14 0.74 -3.09
CA ALA A 247 -16.80 0.50 -3.63
C ALA A 247 -16.73 -0.87 -4.31
N VAL A 248 -15.97 -0.96 -5.38
CA VAL A 248 -15.71 -2.25 -6.04
C VAL A 248 -14.79 -3.09 -5.17
N GLY A 249 -15.10 -4.36 -4.99
CA GLY A 249 -14.34 -5.27 -4.12
C GLY A 249 -15.16 -5.76 -2.91
N GLY A 250 -16.27 -5.09 -2.60
CA GLY A 250 -17.16 -5.48 -1.51
C GLY A 250 -16.48 -5.34 -0.14
N HIS A 251 -16.65 -6.33 0.74
CA HIS A 251 -16.12 -6.30 2.10
C HIS A 251 -14.60 -6.57 2.21
N ILE A 252 -13.86 -6.64 1.12
CA ILE A 252 -12.41 -6.91 1.12
C ILE A 252 -11.59 -5.62 0.99
N VAL A 253 -12.18 -4.58 0.43
CA VAL A 253 -11.56 -3.26 0.27
C VAL A 253 -12.11 -2.30 1.29
#